data_96746e8dac3c440038bba5f72d7a17de
#
_entry.id   96746e8dac3c440038bba5f72d7a17de
#
_cell.length_a   1.000
_cell.length_b   1.000
_cell.length_c   1.000
_cell.angle_alpha   90.00
_cell.angle_beta   90.00
_cell.angle_gamma   90.00
#
_symmetry.space_group_name_H-M   'P 1'
#
loop_
_entity.id
_entity.type
_entity.pdbx_description
1 polymer ?
#
loop_
_entity_poly.entity_id
_entity_poly.type
_entity_poly.pdbx_seq_one_letter_code
_entity_poly.pdbx_strand_id
1 'polypeptide(L)'
;MNKSFQTAFFLILILSLSVSCKSDKSGYDQPNIIYILADDLGYGELGSFGQTEIETPNIDRLAEEGMIFTDHYSGSPVCAPARSVLMTGMHTGTSPIRDNSEWGERGDVWSFKSMLDNPELEGQRPLPDSTVTVAQVLKNNGYKTGMVGKWGLGAPHTNSIPTKKGFDFFYGYNCQRIAHSYYPTHLWKNEDREYLDNYLVEKKEHLDKGADIYNLDSYAKYNQNDYAPTLMHKEALNFIDENKNEKFFLYYASLIPHLALQAPKRWEEYYRNKFGKEEPYVGRSYYPALTPKATYAAMISYLDEQVGEVVEKLKEIGKYENTLIIFTSDNGPTWLNQVDTDFFNSAGKLNGSRDRLKGSVNEGGIRVPMIATWPNLIKK
;
A
#
# COMPACT_ATOMS: atom_id res chain seq x y z
N MET A 1 -70.49 29.96 2.52
CA MET A 1 -69.54 28.81 2.64
C MET A 1 -69.38 28.48 4.11
N ASN A 2 -69.74 27.27 4.52
CA ASN A 2 -69.87 26.90 5.92
C ASN A 2 -68.49 26.80 6.58
N LYS A 3 -68.36 27.41 7.75
CA LYS A 3 -67.09 27.34 8.56
C LYS A 3 -66.60 25.91 8.77
N SER A 4 -67.50 24.94 8.80
CA SER A 4 -67.13 23.48 8.92
C SER A 4 -66.45 22.96 7.67
N PHE A 5 -66.65 23.49 6.51
CA PHE A 5 -66.00 23.06 5.26
C PHE A 5 -64.54 23.60 5.17
N GLN A 6 -64.32 24.81 5.67
CA GLN A 6 -62.95 25.39 5.75
C GLN A 6 -62.10 24.68 6.75
N THR A 7 -62.65 24.27 7.90
CA THR A 7 -61.87 23.52 8.94
C THR A 7 -61.50 22.11 8.47
N ALA A 8 -62.41 21.42 7.73
CA ALA A 8 -62.12 20.12 7.17
C ALA A 8 -61.05 20.16 6.05
N PHE A 9 -61.07 21.24 5.23
CA PHE A 9 -60.05 21.42 4.19
C PHE A 9 -58.66 21.73 4.75
N PHE A 10 -58.57 22.50 5.86
CA PHE A 10 -57.32 22.76 6.56
C PHE A 10 -56.77 21.53 7.29
N LEU A 11 -57.62 20.68 7.85
CA LEU A 11 -57.22 19.41 8.48
C LEU A 11 -56.69 18.38 7.46
N ILE A 12 -57.29 18.32 6.27
CA ILE A 12 -56.83 17.44 5.17
C ILE A 12 -55.50 17.96 4.60
N LEU A 13 -55.26 19.26 4.53
CA LEU A 13 -54.02 19.86 4.08
C LEU A 13 -52.88 19.65 5.06
N ILE A 14 -53.17 19.65 6.39
CA ILE A 14 -52.17 19.34 7.42
C ILE A 14 -51.83 17.84 7.46
N LEU A 15 -52.81 16.95 7.21
CA LEU A 15 -52.56 15.51 7.09
C LEU A 15 -51.71 15.14 5.84
N SER A 16 -51.81 15.90 4.75
CA SER A 16 -51.02 15.65 3.55
C SER A 16 -49.58 16.16 3.62
N LEU A 17 -49.27 17.06 4.59
CA LEU A 17 -47.91 17.53 4.84
C LEU A 17 -47.12 16.64 5.77
N SER A 18 -47.75 15.63 6.42
CA SER A 18 -47.08 14.61 7.23
C SER A 18 -46.69 13.33 6.45
N VAL A 19 -46.71 13.35 5.11
CA VAL A 19 -45.91 12.41 4.34
C VAL A 19 -44.46 12.87 4.46
N SER A 20 -43.93 12.64 5.64
CA SER A 20 -42.50 12.62 5.91
C SER A 20 -41.84 11.80 4.79
N CYS A 21 -40.97 12.40 4.01
CA CYS A 21 -40.00 11.63 3.29
C CYS A 21 -39.39 10.64 4.33
N LYS A 22 -39.85 9.39 4.30
CA LYS A 22 -38.99 8.31 4.73
C LYS A 22 -37.77 8.48 3.85
N SER A 23 -36.69 9.06 4.41
CA SER A 23 -35.40 8.78 3.85
C SER A 23 -35.34 7.26 3.84
N ASP A 24 -35.42 6.67 2.66
CA ASP A 24 -34.88 5.34 2.50
C ASP A 24 -33.45 5.46 3.04
N LYS A 25 -33.27 5.06 4.30
CA LYS A 25 -31.96 4.64 4.75
C LYS A 25 -31.67 3.53 3.76
N SER A 26 -30.83 3.82 2.78
CA SER A 26 -30.23 2.79 1.97
C SER A 26 -29.81 1.71 2.95
N GLY A 27 -30.45 0.54 2.88
CA GLY A 27 -30.35 -0.50 3.90
C GLY A 27 -28.97 -1.19 3.92
N TYR A 28 -27.93 -0.45 3.56
CA TYR A 28 -26.55 -0.91 3.63
C TYR A 28 -25.95 -0.37 4.92
N ASP A 29 -25.58 -1.29 5.80
CA ASP A 29 -24.71 -0.99 6.93
C ASP A 29 -23.41 -0.38 6.42
N GLN A 30 -22.83 0.54 7.19
CA GLN A 30 -21.52 1.12 6.85
C GLN A 30 -20.51 -0.01 6.67
N PRO A 31 -19.83 -0.12 5.51
CA PRO A 31 -18.94 -1.26 5.23
C PRO A 31 -17.67 -1.21 6.07
N ASN A 32 -17.03 -2.35 6.25
CA ASN A 32 -15.61 -2.35 6.51
C ASN A 32 -14.89 -1.79 5.28
N ILE A 33 -13.70 -1.21 5.49
CA ILE A 33 -12.90 -0.65 4.41
C ILE A 33 -11.50 -1.22 4.50
N ILE A 34 -11.05 -1.85 3.43
CA ILE A 34 -9.64 -2.26 3.29
C ILE A 34 -9.08 -1.54 2.08
N TYR A 35 -8.04 -0.72 2.33
CA TYR A 35 -7.33 0.01 1.29
C TYR A 35 -5.93 -0.57 1.14
N ILE A 36 -5.70 -1.33 0.08
CA ILE A 36 -4.42 -1.97 -0.23
C ILE A 36 -3.68 -1.09 -1.22
N LEU A 37 -2.53 -0.57 -0.79
CA LEU A 37 -1.67 0.28 -1.59
C LEU A 37 -0.36 -0.44 -1.89
N ALA A 38 -0.12 -0.76 -3.15
CA ALA A 38 1.17 -1.22 -3.63
C ALA A 38 2.15 -0.03 -3.73
N ASP A 39 3.44 -0.31 -3.70
CA ASP A 39 4.53 0.67 -3.79
C ASP A 39 5.29 0.46 -5.11
N ASP A 40 5.22 1.41 -6.03
CA ASP A 40 5.84 1.34 -7.37
C ASP A 40 5.23 0.31 -8.33
N LEU A 41 3.96 -0.09 -8.17
CA LEU A 41 3.31 -1.03 -9.08
C LEU A 41 2.83 -0.31 -10.34
N GLY A 42 3.29 -0.79 -11.50
CA GLY A 42 2.95 -0.23 -12.80
C GLY A 42 1.53 -0.54 -13.26
N TYR A 43 1.01 0.32 -14.15
CA TYR A 43 -0.33 0.16 -14.73
C TYR A 43 -0.54 -1.20 -15.41
N GLY A 44 0.50 -1.72 -16.09
CA GLY A 44 0.45 -2.98 -16.85
C GLY A 44 0.90 -4.23 -16.07
N GLU A 45 1.04 -4.17 -14.74
CA GLU A 45 1.65 -5.26 -13.96
C GLU A 45 0.65 -6.23 -13.32
N LEU A 46 -0.65 -6.06 -13.61
CA LEU A 46 -1.73 -6.98 -13.19
C LEU A 46 -2.36 -7.66 -14.40
N GLY A 47 -2.80 -8.92 -14.27
CA GLY A 47 -3.46 -9.67 -15.34
C GLY A 47 -4.69 -8.96 -15.87
N SER A 48 -5.54 -8.39 -14.99
CA SER A 48 -6.70 -7.59 -15.34
C SER A 48 -6.38 -6.28 -16.09
N PHE A 49 -5.11 -5.86 -16.10
CA PHE A 49 -4.61 -4.71 -16.87
C PHE A 49 -3.72 -5.11 -18.04
N GLY A 50 -3.63 -6.40 -18.36
CA GLY A 50 -2.97 -6.94 -19.55
C GLY A 50 -1.61 -7.58 -19.32
N GLN A 51 -1.20 -7.85 -18.08
CA GLN A 51 0.01 -8.59 -17.76
C GLN A 51 -0.10 -10.05 -18.15
N THR A 52 0.97 -10.60 -18.74
CA THR A 52 1.06 -12.00 -19.18
C THR A 52 2.22 -12.79 -18.56
N GLU A 53 3.22 -12.10 -18.07
CA GLU A 53 4.42 -12.71 -17.48
C GLU A 53 4.28 -12.92 -15.96
N ILE A 54 3.54 -12.06 -15.27
CA ILE A 54 3.32 -12.08 -13.82
C ILE A 54 1.92 -12.59 -13.54
N GLU A 55 1.77 -13.49 -12.58
CA GLU A 55 0.49 -14.09 -12.21
C GLU A 55 -0.11 -13.33 -11.01
N THR A 56 -1.36 -12.82 -11.19
CA THR A 56 -2.09 -12.07 -10.18
C THR A 56 -3.55 -12.53 -10.04
N PRO A 57 -3.82 -13.85 -9.90
CA PRO A 57 -5.17 -14.40 -10.02
C PRO A 57 -6.14 -13.93 -8.93
N ASN A 58 -5.66 -13.57 -7.74
CA ASN A 58 -6.51 -13.10 -6.64
C ASN A 58 -6.93 -11.64 -6.84
N ILE A 59 -6.00 -10.77 -7.26
CA ILE A 59 -6.28 -9.38 -7.61
C ILE A 59 -7.17 -9.33 -8.86
N ASP A 60 -6.92 -10.20 -9.85
CA ASP A 60 -7.74 -10.30 -11.06
C ASP A 60 -9.16 -10.73 -10.73
N ARG A 61 -9.35 -11.63 -9.75
CA ARG A 61 -10.69 -11.99 -9.25
C ARG A 61 -11.41 -10.83 -8.60
N LEU A 62 -10.72 -9.98 -7.81
CA LEU A 62 -11.32 -8.74 -7.30
C LEU A 62 -11.78 -7.83 -8.43
N ALA A 63 -11.01 -7.75 -9.52
CA ALA A 63 -11.38 -6.99 -10.70
C ALA A 63 -12.60 -7.60 -11.41
N GLU A 64 -12.67 -8.92 -11.47
CA GLU A 64 -13.82 -9.65 -12.02
C GLU A 64 -15.09 -9.50 -11.19
N GLU A 65 -14.99 -9.47 -9.87
CA GLU A 65 -16.11 -9.33 -8.93
C GLU A 65 -16.48 -7.86 -8.66
N GLY A 66 -15.67 -6.91 -9.10
CA GLY A 66 -15.78 -5.49 -8.79
C GLY A 66 -15.76 -4.57 -10.00
N MET A 67 -15.13 -3.42 -9.83
CA MET A 67 -15.00 -2.35 -10.83
C MET A 67 -13.52 -2.04 -11.06
N ILE A 68 -13.11 -2.01 -12.34
CA ILE A 68 -11.79 -1.55 -12.77
C ILE A 68 -11.88 -0.06 -13.12
N PHE A 69 -11.00 0.74 -12.53
CA PHE A 69 -10.85 2.15 -12.87
C PHE A 69 -9.67 2.31 -13.84
N THR A 70 -9.99 2.55 -15.10
CA THR A 70 -8.97 2.68 -16.15
C THR A 70 -8.28 4.05 -16.16
N ASP A 71 -8.87 5.05 -15.51
CA ASP A 71 -8.42 6.44 -15.47
C ASP A 71 -8.28 6.92 -14.02
N HIS A 72 -7.55 6.13 -13.21
CA HIS A 72 -7.20 6.48 -11.83
C HIS A 72 -5.78 7.06 -11.77
N TYR A 73 -5.64 8.19 -11.07
CA TYR A 73 -4.39 8.91 -10.96
C TYR A 73 -3.97 9.04 -9.50
N SER A 74 -2.73 8.66 -9.24
CA SER A 74 -2.08 9.01 -7.98
C SER A 74 -1.87 10.51 -7.85
N GLY A 75 -1.88 11.01 -6.63
CA GLY A 75 -1.65 12.44 -6.35
C GLY A 75 -0.23 12.92 -6.61
N SER A 76 0.74 12.02 -6.82
CA SER A 76 2.13 12.36 -7.09
C SER A 76 2.86 11.19 -7.74
N PRO A 77 3.92 11.45 -8.53
CA PRO A 77 4.71 10.40 -9.15
C PRO A 77 5.73 9.71 -8.23
N VAL A 78 5.73 10.02 -6.91
CA VAL A 78 6.64 9.44 -5.92
C VAL A 78 5.94 9.20 -4.58
N CYS A 79 6.43 8.22 -3.81
CA CYS A 79 5.77 7.59 -2.67
C CYS A 79 5.27 8.56 -1.58
N ALA A 80 6.14 9.30 -0.88
CA ALA A 80 5.72 10.10 0.28
C ALA A 80 4.72 11.21 -0.09
N PRO A 81 4.90 12.00 -1.16
CA PRO A 81 3.89 12.95 -1.61
C PRO A 81 2.57 12.29 -2.01
N ALA A 82 2.60 11.15 -2.73
CA ALA A 82 1.39 10.41 -3.10
C ALA A 82 0.62 9.94 -1.86
N ARG A 83 1.31 9.35 -0.88
CA ARG A 83 0.73 8.94 0.40
C ARG A 83 0.20 10.12 1.20
N SER A 84 0.86 11.28 1.16
CA SER A 84 0.39 12.51 1.80
C SER A 84 -0.92 13.01 1.17
N VAL A 85 -1.01 13.05 -0.17
CA VAL A 85 -2.24 13.39 -0.89
C VAL A 85 -3.36 12.42 -0.54
N LEU A 86 -3.08 11.10 -0.56
CA LEU A 86 -4.06 10.06 -0.21
C LEU A 86 -4.59 10.22 1.22
N MET A 87 -3.71 10.41 2.20
CA MET A 87 -4.11 10.51 3.60
C MET A 87 -4.84 11.80 3.94
N THR A 88 -4.50 12.91 3.27
CA THR A 88 -5.01 14.25 3.63
C THR A 88 -6.11 14.78 2.71
N GLY A 89 -6.27 14.18 1.52
CA GLY A 89 -7.14 14.73 0.46
C GLY A 89 -6.65 16.06 -0.12
N MET A 90 -5.45 16.51 0.24
CA MET A 90 -4.88 17.76 -0.25
C MET A 90 -4.26 17.56 -1.64
N HIS A 91 -4.50 18.50 -2.55
CA HIS A 91 -3.82 18.52 -3.84
C HIS A 91 -2.30 18.72 -3.65
N THR A 92 -1.47 18.12 -4.51
CA THR A 92 0.01 18.21 -4.45
C THR A 92 0.56 19.64 -4.32
N GLY A 93 -0.12 20.62 -4.89
CA GLY A 93 0.21 22.03 -4.75
C GLY A 93 0.12 22.58 -3.33
N THR A 94 -0.69 21.97 -2.48
CA THR A 94 -0.96 22.39 -1.09
C THR A 94 -0.57 21.34 -0.06
N SER A 95 -0.23 20.12 -0.48
CA SER A 95 0.22 19.06 0.41
C SER A 95 1.51 19.45 1.13
N PRO A 96 1.64 19.17 2.44
CA PRO A 96 2.84 19.53 3.20
C PRO A 96 4.06 18.67 2.83
N ILE A 97 3.87 17.45 2.34
CA ILE A 97 4.96 16.56 1.92
C ILE A 97 5.07 16.62 0.39
N ARG A 98 6.23 17.02 -0.12
CA ARG A 98 6.46 17.30 -1.55
C ARG A 98 7.50 16.43 -2.22
N ASP A 99 8.28 15.69 -1.45
CA ASP A 99 9.30 14.76 -1.93
C ASP A 99 9.51 13.58 -0.96
N ASN A 100 10.40 12.66 -1.31
CA ASN A 100 10.79 11.52 -0.48
C ASN A 100 11.98 11.83 0.44
N SER A 101 12.27 13.10 0.69
CA SER A 101 13.42 13.50 1.49
C SER A 101 13.28 13.05 2.95
N GLU A 102 14.34 12.46 3.45
CA GLU A 102 14.50 12.22 4.89
C GLU A 102 14.63 13.58 5.62
N TRP A 103 14.36 13.57 6.92
CA TRP A 103 14.48 14.78 7.75
C TRP A 103 15.95 15.04 8.10
N GLY A 104 16.72 15.53 7.13
CA GLY A 104 18.18 15.64 7.16
C GLY A 104 18.75 16.54 8.25
N GLU A 105 17.96 17.50 8.77
CA GLU A 105 18.41 18.37 9.88
C GLU A 105 18.60 17.63 11.20
N ARG A 106 18.10 16.39 11.31
CA ARG A 106 18.26 15.54 12.49
C ARG A 106 19.63 14.86 12.57
N GLY A 107 20.41 14.83 11.48
CA GLY A 107 21.74 14.23 11.44
C GLY A 107 21.95 13.25 10.29
N ASP A 108 22.68 12.15 10.53
CA ASP A 108 22.96 11.14 9.52
C ASP A 108 21.76 10.20 9.29
N VAL A 109 20.77 10.74 8.58
CA VAL A 109 19.52 10.04 8.20
C VAL A 109 19.67 9.15 6.96
N TRP A 110 20.91 8.92 6.49
CA TRP A 110 21.18 8.09 5.31
C TRP A 110 21.79 6.73 5.64
N SER A 111 22.24 6.53 6.87
CA SER A 111 22.84 5.30 7.37
C SER A 111 21.82 4.49 8.17
N PHE A 112 21.64 3.22 7.81
CA PHE A 112 20.81 2.29 8.59
C PHE A 112 21.37 2.07 9.97
N LYS A 113 22.73 2.05 10.09
CA LYS A 113 23.39 1.92 11.38
C LYS A 113 23.07 3.12 12.28
N SER A 114 23.17 4.33 11.76
CA SER A 114 22.85 5.54 12.54
C SER A 114 21.40 5.53 13.01
N MET A 115 20.45 5.14 12.15
CA MET A 115 19.05 5.00 12.52
C MET A 115 18.81 3.89 13.55
N LEU A 116 19.54 2.77 13.46
CA LEU A 116 19.47 1.69 14.45
C LEU A 116 19.93 2.17 15.83
N ASP A 117 21.07 2.88 15.86
CA ASP A 117 21.69 3.38 17.10
C ASP A 117 20.86 4.54 17.72
N ASN A 118 20.18 5.35 16.87
CA ASN A 118 19.37 6.48 17.32
C ASN A 118 18.02 6.55 16.57
N PRO A 119 16.89 6.17 17.21
CA PRO A 119 15.55 6.25 16.63
C PRO A 119 15.16 7.65 16.13
N GLU A 120 15.72 8.70 16.71
CA GLU A 120 15.45 10.08 16.31
C GLU A 120 15.86 10.39 14.85
N LEU A 121 16.77 9.61 14.28
CA LEU A 121 17.22 9.77 12.90
C LEU A 121 16.29 9.10 11.89
N GLU A 122 15.39 8.23 12.34
CA GLU A 122 14.46 7.49 11.49
C GLU A 122 13.23 8.33 11.15
N GLY A 123 12.88 8.41 9.88
CA GLY A 123 11.62 9.01 9.41
C GLY A 123 11.77 10.30 8.61
N GLN A 124 10.65 10.67 8.01
CA GLN A 124 10.48 11.86 7.20
C GLN A 124 10.07 13.07 8.06
N ARG A 125 10.08 14.26 7.43
CA ARG A 125 9.45 15.44 8.00
C ARG A 125 8.01 15.13 8.39
N PRO A 126 7.58 15.50 9.61
CA PRO A 126 6.22 15.26 10.05
C PRO A 126 5.21 16.10 9.29
N LEU A 127 4.00 15.57 9.14
CA LEU A 127 2.83 16.37 8.80
C LEU A 127 2.60 17.42 9.90
N PRO A 128 2.17 18.65 9.56
CA PRO A 128 1.73 19.64 10.55
C PRO A 128 0.68 19.06 11.51
N ASP A 129 0.69 19.50 12.75
CA ASP A 129 -0.25 19.01 13.77
C ASP A 129 -1.71 19.24 13.38
N SER A 130 -2.00 20.36 12.71
CA SER A 130 -3.33 20.70 12.20
C SER A 130 -3.80 19.85 11.02
N THR A 131 -2.93 19.03 10.43
CA THR A 131 -3.30 18.20 9.28
C THR A 131 -4.19 17.05 9.73
N VAL A 132 -5.41 17.02 9.18
CA VAL A 132 -6.37 15.94 9.38
C VAL A 132 -6.16 14.87 8.32
N THR A 133 -6.20 13.59 8.72
CA THR A 133 -6.08 12.43 7.84
C THR A 133 -7.43 11.72 7.67
N VAL A 134 -7.55 10.95 6.59
CA VAL A 134 -8.74 10.09 6.38
C VAL A 134 -8.93 9.11 7.54
N ALA A 135 -7.85 8.62 8.14
CA ALA A 135 -7.92 7.72 9.30
C ALA A 135 -8.56 8.42 10.51
N GLN A 136 -8.22 9.68 10.79
CA GLN A 136 -8.87 10.47 11.85
C GLN A 136 -10.36 10.69 11.57
N VAL A 137 -10.72 10.97 10.30
CA VAL A 137 -12.13 11.12 9.91
C VAL A 137 -12.89 9.83 10.14
N LEU A 138 -12.38 8.68 9.70
CA LEU A 138 -13.01 7.38 9.89
C LEU A 138 -13.10 6.99 11.37
N LYS A 139 -12.02 7.20 12.15
CA LYS A 139 -12.01 6.96 13.60
C LYS A 139 -13.10 7.78 14.30
N ASN A 140 -13.22 9.08 13.97
CA ASN A 140 -14.26 9.95 14.54
C ASN A 140 -15.68 9.54 14.12
N ASN A 141 -15.83 8.75 13.06
CA ASN A 141 -17.08 8.13 12.65
C ASN A 141 -17.26 6.69 13.16
N GLY A 142 -16.48 6.29 14.17
CA GLY A 142 -16.62 5.03 14.90
C GLY A 142 -16.00 3.81 14.24
N TYR A 143 -15.06 3.99 13.29
CA TYR A 143 -14.27 2.89 12.76
C TYR A 143 -13.11 2.56 13.70
N LYS A 144 -12.83 1.28 13.88
CA LYS A 144 -11.53 0.80 14.34
C LYS A 144 -10.53 0.95 13.19
N THR A 145 -9.38 1.54 13.46
CA THR A 145 -8.46 1.94 12.40
C THR A 145 -7.12 1.25 12.56
N GLY A 146 -6.69 0.52 11.56
CA GLY A 146 -5.40 -0.17 11.51
C GLY A 146 -4.57 0.23 10.31
N MET A 147 -3.26 0.24 10.50
CA MET A 147 -2.31 0.41 9.44
C MET A 147 -1.22 -0.64 9.53
N VAL A 148 -0.92 -1.28 8.41
CA VAL A 148 0.28 -2.12 8.26
C VAL A 148 1.09 -1.67 7.06
N GLY A 149 2.42 -1.71 7.17
CA GLY A 149 3.32 -1.39 6.07
C GLY A 149 4.06 -0.06 6.20
N LYS A 150 4.24 0.62 5.08
CA LYS A 150 5.09 1.81 4.96
C LYS A 150 4.31 3.11 5.20
N TRP A 151 4.68 3.87 6.23
CA TRP A 151 4.08 5.17 6.53
C TRP A 151 4.68 6.30 5.71
N GLY A 152 5.89 6.74 6.02
CA GLY A 152 6.63 7.75 5.27
C GLY A 152 6.12 9.20 5.42
N LEU A 153 5.27 9.50 6.40
CA LEU A 153 4.67 10.83 6.60
C LEU A 153 5.00 11.42 7.98
N GLY A 154 6.05 10.95 8.61
CA GLY A 154 6.49 11.41 9.92
C GLY A 154 7.70 10.65 10.43
N ALA A 155 8.04 10.90 11.67
CA ALA A 155 9.19 10.31 12.34
C ALA A 155 8.79 9.84 13.75
N PRO A 156 9.48 8.85 14.32
CA PRO A 156 9.31 8.45 15.71
C PRO A 156 9.34 9.65 16.65
N HIS A 157 8.59 9.55 17.74
CA HIS A 157 8.48 10.60 18.78
C HIS A 157 7.95 11.96 18.30
N THR A 158 7.21 11.99 17.17
CA THR A 158 6.50 13.17 16.68
C THR A 158 4.99 12.97 16.71
N ASN A 159 4.22 14.05 16.54
CA ASN A 159 2.75 13.97 16.39
C ASN A 159 2.30 13.46 15.01
N SER A 160 3.24 12.98 14.18
CA SER A 160 2.96 12.50 12.83
C SER A 160 3.27 11.01 12.61
N ILE A 161 3.39 10.24 13.67
CA ILE A 161 3.37 8.78 13.60
C ILE A 161 1.94 8.28 13.37
N PRO A 162 1.73 7.08 12.82
CA PRO A 162 0.39 6.57 12.50
C PRO A 162 -0.60 6.65 13.67
N THR A 163 -0.20 6.29 14.89
CA THR A 163 -1.06 6.30 16.08
C THR A 163 -1.52 7.70 16.46
N LYS A 164 -0.75 8.74 16.18
CA LYS A 164 -1.14 10.15 16.40
C LYS A 164 -1.91 10.75 15.23
N LYS A 165 -1.94 10.06 14.07
CA LYS A 165 -2.65 10.46 12.86
C LYS A 165 -3.89 9.61 12.57
N GLY A 166 -4.47 9.01 13.60
CA GLY A 166 -5.80 8.43 13.59
C GLY A 166 -5.87 6.91 13.47
N PHE A 167 -4.74 6.20 13.52
CA PHE A 167 -4.75 4.75 13.58
C PHE A 167 -4.72 4.25 15.02
N ASP A 168 -5.58 3.29 15.37
CA ASP A 168 -5.59 2.60 16.66
C ASP A 168 -4.47 1.57 16.75
N PHE A 169 -4.07 1.03 15.62
CA PHE A 169 -3.03 0.03 15.49
C PHE A 169 -2.08 0.37 14.33
N PHE A 170 -0.79 0.16 14.53
CA PHE A 170 0.23 0.28 13.51
C PHE A 170 1.26 -0.83 13.62
N TYR A 171 1.63 -1.44 12.48
CA TYR A 171 2.77 -2.33 12.36
C TYR A 171 3.49 -2.14 11.04
N GLY A 172 4.78 -1.75 11.07
CA GLY A 172 5.53 -1.55 9.83
C GLY A 172 6.70 -0.57 9.95
N TYR A 173 6.92 0.19 8.88
CA TYR A 173 8.02 1.13 8.74
C TYR A 173 7.54 2.57 8.94
N ASN A 174 8.15 3.31 9.86
CA ASN A 174 7.90 4.73 9.99
C ASN A 174 8.50 5.52 8.83
N CYS A 175 9.66 5.11 8.30
CA CYS A 175 10.40 5.86 7.30
C CYS A 175 10.50 5.16 5.94
N GLN A 176 10.72 5.96 4.89
CA GLN A 176 10.96 5.49 3.53
C GLN A 176 12.30 4.76 3.40
N ARG A 177 13.31 5.19 4.16
CA ARG A 177 14.70 4.70 4.03
C ARG A 177 14.83 3.25 4.43
N ILE A 178 14.39 2.87 5.63
CA ILE A 178 14.50 1.49 6.13
C ILE A 178 13.62 0.55 5.29
N ALA A 179 12.53 1.04 4.72
CA ALA A 179 11.68 0.31 3.79
C ALA A 179 12.37 -0.09 2.46
N HIS A 180 13.64 0.28 2.27
CA HIS A 180 14.48 -0.23 1.18
C HIS A 180 15.13 -1.58 1.50
N SER A 181 14.85 -2.17 2.67
CA SER A 181 15.19 -3.53 3.03
C SER A 181 13.93 -4.30 3.43
N TYR A 182 13.74 -5.48 2.85
CA TYR A 182 12.66 -6.40 3.22
C TYR A 182 13.03 -7.30 4.41
N TYR A 183 14.31 -7.24 4.83
CA TYR A 183 14.84 -7.88 6.04
C TYR A 183 15.48 -6.81 6.94
N PRO A 184 14.67 -5.88 7.50
CA PRO A 184 15.17 -4.84 8.39
C PRO A 184 15.52 -5.43 9.75
N THR A 185 16.32 -4.72 10.52
CA THR A 185 16.65 -5.11 11.91
C THR A 185 15.49 -4.94 12.87
N HIS A 186 14.50 -4.14 12.52
CA HIS A 186 13.30 -3.89 13.33
C HIS A 186 12.15 -3.38 12.48
N LEU A 187 10.94 -3.54 13.00
CA LEU A 187 9.72 -2.84 12.61
C LEU A 187 9.18 -2.05 13.79
N TRP A 188 8.20 -1.21 13.56
CA TRP A 188 7.50 -0.48 14.61
C TRP A 188 6.15 -1.14 14.87
N LYS A 189 5.88 -1.45 16.14
CA LYS A 189 4.54 -1.82 16.62
C LYS A 189 4.00 -0.67 17.45
N ASN A 190 3.07 0.09 16.90
CA ASN A 190 2.59 1.35 17.45
C ASN A 190 3.73 2.37 17.63
N GLU A 191 4.17 2.60 18.85
CA GLU A 191 5.21 3.58 19.20
C GLU A 191 6.55 2.93 19.59
N ASP A 192 6.61 1.58 19.58
CA ASP A 192 7.78 0.80 20.02
C ASP A 192 8.44 0.07 18.87
N ARG A 193 9.77 -0.04 18.92
CA ARG A 193 10.52 -0.90 18.01
C ARG A 193 10.38 -2.37 18.41
N GLU A 194 9.98 -3.20 17.47
CA GLU A 194 10.07 -4.66 17.55
C GLU A 194 11.30 -5.14 16.77
N TYR A 195 12.30 -5.63 17.48
CA TYR A 195 13.53 -6.14 16.86
C TYR A 195 13.31 -7.51 16.25
N LEU A 196 13.85 -7.70 15.05
CA LEU A 196 13.69 -8.91 14.24
C LEU A 196 14.97 -9.77 14.27
N ASP A 197 14.84 -11.03 13.92
CA ASP A 197 15.97 -11.94 13.77
C ASP A 197 16.73 -11.72 12.46
N ASN A 198 17.13 -10.47 12.26
CA ASN A 198 17.91 -10.01 11.12
C ASN A 198 19.11 -9.20 11.59
N TYR A 199 20.22 -9.30 10.85
CA TYR A 199 21.36 -8.42 11.08
C TYR A 199 21.40 -7.26 10.09
N LEU A 200 22.11 -6.21 10.46
CA LEU A 200 22.20 -5.00 9.65
C LEU A 200 23.00 -5.25 8.37
N VAL A 201 22.39 -4.89 7.24
CA VAL A 201 23.05 -4.73 5.95
C VAL A 201 22.75 -3.33 5.43
N GLU A 202 23.80 -2.55 5.14
CA GLU A 202 23.60 -1.18 4.62
C GLU A 202 23.04 -1.19 3.19
N LYS A 203 22.21 -0.21 2.85
CA LYS A 203 21.48 -0.15 1.58
C LYS A 203 22.36 -0.27 0.33
N LYS A 204 23.55 0.30 0.36
CA LYS A 204 24.46 0.38 -0.80
C LYS A 204 25.50 -0.75 -0.84
N GLU A 205 25.20 -1.85 -0.19
CA GLU A 205 26.07 -3.02 -0.25
C GLU A 205 26.17 -3.56 -1.69
N HIS A 206 27.37 -3.99 -2.01
CA HIS A 206 27.68 -4.73 -3.24
C HIS A 206 28.01 -6.17 -2.89
N LEU A 207 28.06 -7.04 -3.89
CA LEU A 207 28.64 -8.36 -3.70
C LEU A 207 30.08 -8.24 -3.20
N ASP A 208 30.49 -9.19 -2.38
CA ASP A 208 31.84 -9.22 -1.85
C ASP A 208 32.88 -9.32 -3.00
N LYS A 209 34.03 -8.69 -2.83
CA LYS A 209 35.07 -8.66 -3.86
C LYS A 209 35.50 -10.07 -4.21
N GLY A 210 35.35 -10.46 -5.48
CA GLY A 210 35.70 -11.79 -5.99
C GLY A 210 34.60 -12.84 -5.82
N ALA A 211 33.41 -12.46 -5.32
CA ALA A 211 32.27 -13.37 -5.30
C ALA A 211 31.88 -13.81 -6.72
N ASP A 212 31.47 -15.05 -6.87
CA ASP A 212 30.87 -15.54 -8.11
C ASP A 212 29.47 -14.98 -8.26
N ILE A 213 29.26 -14.12 -9.28
CA ILE A 213 27.99 -13.42 -9.53
C ILE A 213 26.86 -14.37 -9.96
N TYR A 214 27.16 -15.60 -10.35
CA TYR A 214 26.18 -16.61 -10.72
C TYR A 214 25.93 -17.66 -9.63
N ASN A 215 26.63 -17.57 -8.49
CA ASN A 215 26.42 -18.45 -7.34
C ASN A 215 25.40 -17.85 -6.38
N LEU A 216 24.33 -18.60 -6.08
CA LEU A 216 23.28 -18.19 -5.13
C LEU A 216 23.83 -17.83 -3.75
N ASP A 217 24.85 -18.55 -3.27
CA ASP A 217 25.46 -18.33 -1.95
C ASP A 217 26.07 -16.93 -1.83
N SER A 218 26.50 -16.31 -2.95
CA SER A 218 27.01 -14.94 -2.97
C SER A 218 25.97 -13.90 -2.56
N TYR A 219 24.69 -14.25 -2.61
CA TYR A 219 23.53 -13.37 -2.30
C TYR A 219 22.90 -13.69 -0.94
N ALA A 220 23.40 -14.71 -0.22
CA ALA A 220 22.75 -15.20 0.99
C ALA A 220 22.57 -14.12 2.07
N LYS A 221 23.54 -13.19 2.22
CA LYS A 221 23.47 -12.11 3.21
C LYS A 221 22.31 -11.12 3.03
N TYR A 222 21.69 -11.10 1.86
CA TYR A 222 20.56 -10.20 1.56
C TYR A 222 19.20 -10.86 1.82
N ASN A 223 19.16 -12.18 2.05
CA ASN A 223 17.94 -12.95 2.33
C ASN A 223 18.10 -13.60 3.71
N GLN A 224 17.48 -12.99 4.72
CA GLN A 224 17.68 -13.38 6.13
C GLN A 224 16.44 -14.13 6.67
N ASN A 225 16.16 -14.04 7.99
CA ASN A 225 15.14 -14.86 8.63
C ASN A 225 13.75 -14.22 8.58
N ASP A 226 13.64 -12.98 9.07
CA ASP A 226 12.35 -12.29 9.22
C ASP A 226 12.04 -11.39 8.02
N TYR A 227 11.26 -11.92 7.08
CA TYR A 227 10.78 -11.19 5.91
C TYR A 227 9.63 -10.27 6.29
N ALA A 228 9.86 -8.96 6.31
CA ALA A 228 8.91 -7.98 6.81
C ALA A 228 7.51 -8.03 6.17
N PRO A 229 7.33 -8.23 4.85
CA PRO A 229 5.99 -8.35 4.28
C PRO A 229 5.18 -9.52 4.85
N THR A 230 5.82 -10.65 5.22
CA THR A 230 5.13 -11.76 5.88
C THR A 230 4.66 -11.38 7.27
N LEU A 231 5.50 -10.69 8.05
CA LEU A 231 5.16 -10.25 9.40
C LEU A 231 4.04 -9.20 9.37
N MET A 232 4.13 -8.23 8.47
CA MET A 232 3.09 -7.21 8.29
C MET A 232 1.77 -7.83 7.83
N HIS A 233 1.81 -8.80 6.94
CA HIS A 233 0.61 -9.50 6.49
C HIS A 233 -0.06 -10.27 7.64
N LYS A 234 0.72 -10.96 8.46
CA LYS A 234 0.20 -11.63 9.67
C LYS A 234 -0.53 -10.65 10.59
N GLU A 235 0.05 -9.47 10.83
CA GLU A 235 -0.57 -8.44 11.67
C GLU A 235 -1.81 -7.82 11.00
N ALA A 236 -1.87 -7.76 9.65
CA ALA A 236 -3.08 -7.36 8.93
C ALA A 236 -4.23 -8.35 9.15
N LEU A 237 -3.97 -9.66 9.03
CA LEU A 237 -4.97 -10.70 9.28
C LEU A 237 -5.41 -10.74 10.75
N ASN A 238 -4.49 -10.54 11.69
CA ASN A 238 -4.78 -10.43 13.13
C ASN A 238 -5.71 -9.24 13.39
N PHE A 239 -5.41 -8.07 12.83
CA PHE A 239 -6.26 -6.87 12.97
C PHE A 239 -7.68 -7.12 12.46
N ILE A 240 -7.84 -7.79 11.32
CA ILE A 240 -9.16 -8.14 10.76
C ILE A 240 -9.93 -9.06 11.72
N ASP A 241 -9.29 -10.11 12.25
CA ASP A 241 -9.92 -11.05 13.16
C ASP A 241 -10.31 -10.43 14.51
N GLU A 242 -9.41 -9.63 15.09
CA GLU A 242 -9.65 -8.95 16.37
C GLU A 242 -10.80 -7.95 16.31
N ASN A 243 -11.04 -7.35 15.13
CA ASN A 243 -12.07 -6.33 14.94
C ASN A 243 -13.31 -6.84 14.17
N LYS A 244 -13.50 -8.15 14.05
CA LYS A 244 -14.61 -8.76 13.28
C LYS A 244 -16.01 -8.37 13.76
N ASN A 245 -16.17 -7.91 14.98
CA ASN A 245 -17.45 -7.48 15.55
C ASN A 245 -17.69 -5.96 15.49
N GLU A 246 -16.76 -5.22 14.94
CA GLU A 246 -16.83 -3.78 14.76
C GLU A 246 -16.66 -3.41 13.28
N LYS A 247 -17.02 -2.21 12.90
CA LYS A 247 -16.64 -1.70 11.58
C LYS A 247 -15.19 -1.20 11.64
N PHE A 248 -14.39 -1.58 10.65
CA PHE A 248 -12.98 -1.26 10.64
C PHE A 248 -12.51 -0.66 9.31
N PHE A 249 -11.45 0.11 9.41
CA PHE A 249 -10.64 0.60 8.30
C PHE A 249 -9.23 0.05 8.44
N LEU A 250 -8.77 -0.71 7.48
CA LEU A 250 -7.40 -1.18 7.37
C LEU A 250 -6.71 -0.51 6.18
N TYR A 251 -5.67 0.26 6.45
CA TYR A 251 -4.75 0.77 5.45
C TYR A 251 -3.56 -0.18 5.32
N TYR A 252 -3.58 -1.02 4.30
CA TYR A 252 -2.53 -1.98 4.01
C TYR A 252 -1.55 -1.37 2.99
N ALA A 253 -0.54 -0.65 3.49
CA ALA A 253 0.47 0.04 2.71
C ALA A 253 1.66 -0.87 2.42
N SER A 254 1.48 -1.82 1.48
CA SER A 254 2.53 -2.76 1.09
C SER A 254 3.78 -2.04 0.59
N LEU A 255 4.95 -2.68 0.74
CA LEU A 255 6.19 -2.22 0.13
C LEU A 255 6.38 -2.78 -1.28
N ILE A 256 5.59 -3.78 -1.65
CA ILE A 256 5.74 -4.53 -2.90
C ILE A 256 5.12 -3.77 -4.06
N PRO A 257 5.83 -3.69 -5.22
CA PRO A 257 7.12 -4.27 -5.56
C PRO A 257 8.33 -3.31 -5.50
N HIS A 258 8.33 -2.32 -4.58
CA HIS A 258 9.46 -1.39 -4.44
C HIS A 258 10.80 -2.14 -4.27
N LEU A 259 11.89 -1.55 -4.74
CA LEU A 259 13.24 -2.07 -4.52
C LEU A 259 13.66 -2.00 -3.03
N ALA A 260 14.42 -2.94 -2.49
CA ALA A 260 15.25 -3.95 -3.14
C ALA A 260 14.44 -5.15 -3.66
N LEU A 261 15.06 -5.92 -4.58
CA LEU A 261 14.48 -7.16 -5.09
C LEU A 261 14.73 -8.28 -4.08
N GLN A 262 13.73 -8.57 -3.28
CA GLN A 262 13.74 -9.60 -2.24
C GLN A 262 12.35 -10.23 -2.18
N ALA A 263 12.25 -11.54 -2.37
CA ALA A 263 10.98 -12.26 -2.45
C ALA A 263 11.05 -13.58 -1.66
N PRO A 264 9.90 -14.16 -1.28
CA PRO A 264 9.86 -15.51 -0.75
C PRO A 264 10.43 -16.52 -1.74
N LYS A 265 11.31 -17.39 -1.26
CA LYS A 265 12.07 -18.36 -2.06
C LYS A 265 11.20 -19.18 -3.02
N ARG A 266 10.01 -19.63 -2.56
CA ARG A 266 9.09 -20.46 -3.39
C ARG A 266 8.62 -19.74 -4.66
N TRP A 267 8.30 -18.44 -4.56
CA TRP A 267 7.89 -17.64 -5.69
C TRP A 267 9.07 -17.28 -6.60
N GLU A 268 10.24 -16.99 -6.02
CA GLU A 268 11.46 -16.76 -6.81
C GLU A 268 11.84 -18.01 -7.60
N GLU A 269 11.82 -19.20 -6.99
CA GLU A 269 12.09 -20.48 -7.68
C GLU A 269 11.09 -20.74 -8.80
N TYR A 270 9.80 -20.44 -8.59
CA TYR A 270 8.78 -20.56 -9.62
C TYR A 270 9.12 -19.73 -10.86
N TYR A 271 9.43 -18.44 -10.68
CA TYR A 271 9.75 -17.56 -11.80
C TYR A 271 11.14 -17.80 -12.40
N ARG A 272 12.11 -18.23 -11.62
CA ARG A 272 13.40 -18.70 -12.16
C ARG A 272 13.23 -19.87 -13.15
N ASN A 273 12.34 -20.80 -12.84
CA ASN A 273 12.01 -21.90 -13.74
C ASN A 273 11.25 -21.41 -15.00
N LYS A 274 10.37 -20.41 -14.84
CA LYS A 274 9.59 -19.83 -15.94
C LYS A 274 10.43 -18.99 -16.90
N PHE A 275 11.31 -18.14 -16.37
CA PHE A 275 12.09 -17.19 -17.18
C PHE A 275 13.47 -17.72 -17.61
N GLY A 276 13.99 -18.74 -16.93
CA GLY A 276 15.28 -19.32 -17.21
C GLY A 276 16.46 -18.46 -16.70
N LYS A 277 17.57 -18.50 -17.41
CA LYS A 277 18.80 -17.80 -17.01
C LYS A 277 18.69 -16.30 -17.25
N GLU A 278 19.11 -15.52 -16.26
CA GLU A 278 19.14 -14.06 -16.28
C GLU A 278 20.55 -13.52 -16.00
N GLU A 279 20.78 -12.26 -16.35
CA GLU A 279 21.96 -11.52 -15.92
C GLU A 279 21.75 -10.98 -14.50
N PRO A 280 22.64 -11.29 -13.56
CA PRO A 280 22.53 -10.80 -12.18
C PRO A 280 22.68 -9.28 -12.07
N TYR A 281 21.96 -8.70 -11.14
CA TYR A 281 22.20 -7.33 -10.68
C TYR A 281 23.21 -7.38 -9.52
N VAL A 282 24.38 -6.78 -9.71
CA VAL A 282 25.50 -6.85 -8.76
C VAL A 282 25.51 -5.74 -7.71
N GLY A 283 24.49 -4.88 -7.71
CA GLY A 283 24.35 -3.76 -6.76
C GLY A 283 24.94 -2.45 -7.28
N ARG A 284 24.24 -1.35 -6.98
CA ARG A 284 24.69 0.06 -7.12
C ARG A 284 24.01 0.93 -6.08
N SER A 285 22.68 0.95 -6.06
CA SER A 285 21.86 1.77 -5.15
C SER A 285 20.96 0.95 -4.24
N TYR A 286 20.77 -0.31 -4.57
CA TYR A 286 20.02 -1.32 -3.81
C TYR A 286 20.80 -2.62 -3.78
N TYR A 287 20.36 -3.59 -2.96
CA TYR A 287 21.02 -4.90 -2.82
C TYR A 287 21.12 -5.63 -4.15
N PRO A 288 22.20 -6.41 -4.34
CA PRO A 288 22.32 -7.33 -5.45
C PRO A 288 21.18 -8.35 -5.49
N ALA A 289 20.84 -8.81 -6.70
CA ALA A 289 19.87 -9.88 -6.94
C ALA A 289 20.38 -10.82 -8.03
N LEU A 290 20.36 -12.13 -7.77
CA LEU A 290 20.83 -13.14 -8.71
C LEU A 290 19.93 -13.22 -9.95
N THR A 291 18.62 -13.12 -9.76
CA THR A 291 17.59 -13.28 -10.81
C THR A 291 16.59 -12.12 -10.71
N PRO A 292 16.98 -10.92 -11.17
CA PRO A 292 16.19 -9.71 -10.94
C PRO A 292 14.76 -9.77 -11.52
N LYS A 293 14.56 -10.34 -12.71
CA LYS A 293 13.20 -10.48 -13.29
C LYS A 293 12.37 -11.47 -12.50
N ALA A 294 12.92 -12.65 -12.21
CA ALA A 294 12.23 -13.67 -11.44
C ALA A 294 11.85 -13.14 -10.05
N THR A 295 12.76 -12.43 -9.38
CA THR A 295 12.49 -11.87 -8.05
C THR A 295 11.43 -10.78 -8.09
N TYR A 296 11.44 -9.89 -9.10
CA TYR A 296 10.41 -8.85 -9.25
C TYR A 296 9.01 -9.44 -9.46
N ALA A 297 8.89 -10.41 -10.38
CA ALA A 297 7.62 -11.12 -10.60
C ALA A 297 7.16 -11.87 -9.34
N ALA A 298 8.09 -12.51 -8.64
CA ALA A 298 7.83 -13.22 -7.39
C ALA A 298 7.29 -12.30 -6.30
N MET A 299 7.80 -11.07 -6.20
CA MET A 299 7.28 -10.06 -5.27
C MET A 299 5.81 -9.75 -5.57
N ILE A 300 5.47 -9.45 -6.80
CA ILE A 300 4.09 -9.09 -7.19
C ILE A 300 3.13 -10.28 -6.98
N SER A 301 3.51 -11.50 -7.37
CA SER A 301 2.67 -12.68 -7.10
C SER A 301 2.53 -13.00 -5.61
N TYR A 302 3.53 -12.65 -4.80
CA TYR A 302 3.40 -12.75 -3.34
C TYR A 302 2.44 -11.70 -2.78
N LEU A 303 2.40 -10.48 -3.31
CA LEU A 303 1.38 -9.49 -2.95
C LEU A 303 -0.02 -9.98 -3.35
N ASP A 304 -0.15 -10.58 -4.53
CA ASP A 304 -1.41 -11.17 -4.99
C ASP A 304 -1.90 -12.27 -4.03
N GLU A 305 -1.01 -13.14 -3.58
CA GLU A 305 -1.32 -14.18 -2.59
C GLU A 305 -1.83 -13.55 -1.28
N GLN A 306 -1.15 -12.51 -0.78
CA GLN A 306 -1.57 -11.79 0.42
C GLN A 306 -2.95 -11.15 0.26
N VAL A 307 -3.28 -10.62 -0.90
CA VAL A 307 -4.63 -10.12 -1.21
C VAL A 307 -5.65 -11.24 -1.16
N GLY A 308 -5.32 -12.41 -1.72
CA GLY A 308 -6.16 -13.60 -1.63
C GLY A 308 -6.45 -14.03 -0.18
N GLU A 309 -5.42 -14.06 0.66
CA GLU A 309 -5.55 -14.41 2.08
C GLU A 309 -6.40 -13.41 2.87
N VAL A 310 -6.32 -12.10 2.54
CA VAL A 310 -7.22 -11.09 3.11
C VAL A 310 -8.68 -11.38 2.73
N VAL A 311 -8.95 -11.69 1.46
CA VAL A 311 -10.31 -12.03 0.99
C VAL A 311 -10.84 -13.27 1.69
N GLU A 312 -10.03 -14.32 1.78
CA GLU A 312 -10.43 -15.56 2.46
C GLU A 312 -10.69 -15.34 3.97
N LYS A 313 -9.86 -14.51 4.64
CA LYS A 313 -10.09 -14.11 6.04
C LYS A 313 -11.44 -13.39 6.20
N LEU A 314 -11.78 -12.47 5.30
CA LEU A 314 -13.07 -11.77 5.32
C LEU A 314 -14.24 -12.72 5.10
N LYS A 315 -14.10 -13.71 4.23
CA LYS A 315 -15.12 -14.77 4.02
C LYS A 315 -15.26 -15.65 5.26
N GLU A 316 -14.15 -16.08 5.86
CA GLU A 316 -14.11 -16.90 7.10
C GLU A 316 -14.90 -16.23 8.24
N ILE A 317 -14.70 -14.92 8.45
CA ILE A 317 -15.41 -14.16 9.49
C ILE A 317 -16.79 -13.63 9.06
N GLY A 318 -17.25 -13.96 7.85
CA GLY A 318 -18.55 -13.54 7.31
C GLY A 318 -18.69 -12.05 7.05
N LYS A 319 -17.61 -11.36 6.70
CA LYS A 319 -17.59 -9.91 6.46
C LYS A 319 -17.33 -9.50 5.01
N TYR A 320 -17.00 -10.43 4.13
CA TYR A 320 -16.63 -10.12 2.73
C TYR A 320 -17.71 -9.34 2.01
N GLU A 321 -18.96 -9.74 2.11
CA GLU A 321 -20.10 -9.11 1.42
C GLU A 321 -20.28 -7.63 1.80
N ASN A 322 -19.96 -7.25 3.05
CA ASN A 322 -20.06 -5.87 3.54
C ASN A 322 -18.67 -5.23 3.79
N THR A 323 -17.73 -5.50 2.92
CA THR A 323 -16.41 -4.87 2.92
C THR A 323 -16.13 -4.22 1.57
N LEU A 324 -15.77 -2.93 1.59
CA LEU A 324 -15.18 -2.25 0.44
C LEU A 324 -13.68 -2.53 0.42
N ILE A 325 -13.22 -3.27 -0.57
CA ILE A 325 -11.80 -3.51 -0.82
C ILE A 325 -11.37 -2.64 -1.99
N ILE A 326 -10.35 -1.82 -1.77
CA ILE A 326 -9.71 -0.99 -2.80
C ILE A 326 -8.27 -1.48 -2.94
N PHE A 327 -7.86 -1.80 -4.17
CA PHE A 327 -6.47 -2.10 -4.52
C PHE A 327 -5.97 -1.06 -5.51
N THR A 328 -4.79 -0.46 -5.25
CA THR A 328 -4.14 0.49 -6.16
C THR A 328 -2.63 0.60 -5.87
N SER A 329 -1.93 1.49 -6.57
CA SER A 329 -0.52 1.82 -6.36
C SER A 329 -0.32 3.29 -5.98
N ASP A 330 0.78 3.61 -5.29
CA ASP A 330 1.10 4.98 -4.91
C ASP A 330 1.72 5.80 -6.06
N ASN A 331 2.37 5.17 -7.01
CA ASN A 331 2.87 5.77 -8.26
C ASN A 331 3.16 4.68 -9.30
N GLY A 332 3.54 5.09 -10.50
CA GLY A 332 3.96 4.18 -11.56
C GLY A 332 5.26 3.43 -11.27
N PRO A 333 5.64 2.47 -12.12
CA PRO A 333 6.73 1.53 -11.86
C PRO A 333 8.08 2.23 -11.83
N THR A 334 9.00 1.68 -11.04
CA THR A 334 10.39 2.13 -11.03
C THR A 334 11.07 1.78 -12.37
N TRP A 335 11.98 2.66 -12.81
CA TRP A 335 12.79 2.47 -14.02
C TRP A 335 14.25 2.14 -13.71
N LEU A 336 14.58 1.85 -12.45
CA LEU A 336 15.94 1.52 -12.06
C LEU A 336 16.37 0.17 -12.67
N ASN A 337 17.64 0.05 -12.99
CA ASN A 337 18.21 -1.02 -13.80
C ASN A 337 18.00 -2.46 -13.31
N GLN A 338 17.49 -2.64 -12.08
CA GLN A 338 17.09 -3.95 -11.55
C GLN A 338 15.75 -4.44 -12.11
N VAL A 339 14.89 -3.51 -12.56
CA VAL A 339 13.57 -3.83 -13.07
C VAL A 339 13.57 -3.67 -14.59
N ASP A 340 13.22 -4.74 -15.29
CA ASP A 340 13.08 -4.76 -16.75
C ASP A 340 11.63 -4.39 -17.11
N THR A 341 11.35 -3.07 -17.10
CA THR A 341 10.01 -2.54 -17.36
C THR A 341 9.51 -2.83 -18.79
N ASP A 342 10.42 -3.02 -19.72
CA ASP A 342 10.08 -3.38 -21.12
C ASP A 342 9.67 -4.84 -21.20
N PHE A 343 10.41 -5.74 -20.55
CA PHE A 343 10.08 -7.18 -20.49
C PHE A 343 8.69 -7.40 -19.85
N PHE A 344 8.38 -6.70 -18.76
CA PHE A 344 7.10 -6.82 -18.08
C PHE A 344 5.99 -5.96 -18.70
N ASN A 345 6.30 -5.13 -19.69
CA ASN A 345 5.35 -4.13 -20.18
C ASN A 345 4.69 -3.35 -19.03
N SER A 346 5.50 -2.94 -18.04
CA SER A 346 5.04 -2.39 -16.76
C SER A 346 4.12 -1.17 -16.88
N ALA A 347 4.29 -0.37 -17.94
CA ALA A 347 3.42 0.76 -18.26
C ALA A 347 2.12 0.34 -19.00
N GLY A 348 2.01 -0.90 -19.46
CA GLY A 348 0.87 -1.39 -20.22
C GLY A 348 0.66 -0.57 -21.51
N LYS A 349 -0.57 -0.08 -21.70
CA LYS A 349 -0.94 0.78 -22.85
C LYS A 349 -0.39 2.21 -22.76
N LEU A 350 0.23 2.59 -21.66
CA LEU A 350 0.79 3.91 -21.44
C LEU A 350 2.20 3.99 -22.04
N ASN A 351 2.73 5.19 -22.21
CA ASN A 351 4.11 5.33 -22.69
C ASN A 351 5.12 4.96 -21.61
N GLY A 352 5.84 3.83 -21.79
CA GLY A 352 6.77 3.24 -20.85
C GLY A 352 8.21 3.75 -20.93
N SER A 353 8.52 4.81 -21.68
CA SER A 353 9.87 5.36 -21.68
C SER A 353 10.28 5.84 -20.28
N ARG A 354 11.55 5.65 -19.89
CA ARG A 354 12.08 5.87 -18.54
C ARG A 354 11.79 7.25 -17.95
N ASP A 355 11.79 8.29 -18.80
CA ASP A 355 11.46 9.66 -18.44
C ASP A 355 9.97 9.89 -18.17
N ARG A 356 9.13 8.85 -18.34
CA ARG A 356 7.67 8.91 -18.19
C ARG A 356 7.11 7.96 -17.12
N LEU A 357 7.97 7.24 -16.43
CA LEU A 357 7.63 6.35 -15.32
C LEU A 357 7.75 7.07 -13.97
N LYS A 358 7.97 6.33 -12.87
CA LYS A 358 8.14 6.88 -11.51
C LYS A 358 9.01 8.15 -11.52
N GLY A 359 8.58 9.19 -10.83
CA GLY A 359 9.22 10.51 -10.81
C GLY A 359 8.71 11.46 -11.89
N SER A 360 7.91 10.99 -12.85
CA SER A 360 7.34 11.80 -13.93
C SER A 360 5.85 12.04 -13.72
N VAL A 361 5.37 13.23 -14.04
CA VAL A 361 3.93 13.57 -14.05
C VAL A 361 3.22 13.10 -15.33
N ASN A 362 3.91 12.37 -16.21
CA ASN A 362 3.27 11.72 -17.35
C ASN A 362 2.43 10.53 -16.92
N GLU A 363 1.60 10.02 -17.83
CA GLU A 363 0.68 8.89 -17.61
C GLU A 363 1.35 7.69 -16.93
N GLY A 364 2.52 7.25 -17.42
CA GLY A 364 3.24 6.11 -16.83
C GLY A 364 3.77 6.34 -15.40
N GLY A 365 3.85 7.59 -14.94
CA GLY A 365 4.31 7.92 -13.59
C GLY A 365 3.19 8.11 -12.57
N ILE A 366 2.00 8.53 -13.00
CA ILE A 366 0.90 8.87 -12.08
C ILE A 366 -0.41 8.10 -12.35
N ARG A 367 -0.64 7.59 -13.55
CA ARG A 367 -1.80 6.74 -13.83
C ARG A 367 -1.49 5.31 -13.41
N VAL A 368 -2.22 4.84 -12.41
CA VAL A 368 -1.96 3.58 -11.71
C VAL A 368 -3.19 2.67 -11.80
N PRO A 369 -3.01 1.33 -11.68
CA PRO A 369 -4.16 0.42 -11.65
C PRO A 369 -4.99 0.71 -10.41
N MET A 370 -6.32 0.64 -10.54
CA MET A 370 -7.23 0.68 -9.40
C MET A 370 -8.40 -0.28 -9.62
N ILE A 371 -8.70 -1.04 -8.57
CA ILE A 371 -9.82 -1.97 -8.49
C ILE A 371 -10.58 -1.66 -7.21
N ALA A 372 -11.92 -1.61 -7.28
CA ALA A 372 -12.77 -1.53 -6.10
C ALA A 372 -13.81 -2.63 -6.12
N THR A 373 -13.89 -3.39 -5.04
CA THR A 373 -14.82 -4.51 -4.88
C THR A 373 -15.62 -4.32 -3.59
N TRP A 374 -16.93 -4.36 -3.70
CA TRP A 374 -17.88 -4.42 -2.58
C TRP A 374 -19.08 -5.25 -3.02
N PRO A 375 -19.09 -6.56 -2.71
CA PRO A 375 -20.04 -7.51 -3.29
C PRO A 375 -21.51 -7.14 -3.11
N ASN A 376 -21.88 -6.55 -1.97
CA ASN A 376 -23.25 -6.10 -1.74
C ASN A 376 -23.70 -4.91 -2.58
N LEU A 377 -22.78 -4.06 -3.03
CA LEU A 377 -23.14 -2.79 -3.67
C LEU A 377 -22.62 -2.64 -5.10
N ILE A 378 -21.36 -2.95 -5.36
CA ILE A 378 -20.75 -2.84 -6.68
C ILE A 378 -21.15 -4.09 -7.47
N LYS A 379 -21.97 -3.88 -8.50
CA LYS A 379 -22.37 -4.92 -9.45
C LYS A 379 -21.64 -4.70 -10.77
N LYS A 380 -21.30 -5.80 -11.45
CA LYS A 380 -20.79 -5.76 -12.83
C LYS A 380 -21.77 -5.08 -13.78
#